data_4061612e0b0671bb86c1152ea6589bc7
#
_entry.id   4061612e0b0671bb86c1152ea6589bc7
#
_cell.length_a   1.000
_cell.length_b   1.000
_cell.length_c   1.000
_cell.angle_alpha   90.00
_cell.angle_beta   90.00
_cell.angle_gamma   90.00
#
_symmetry.space_group_name_H-M   'P 1'
#
loop_
_entity.id
_entity.type
_entity.pdbx_description
1 polymer ?
#
loop_
_entity_poly.entity_id
_entity_poly.type
_entity_poly.pdbx_seq_one_letter_code
_entity_poly.pdbx_strand_id
1 'polypeptide(L)'
;YLAAYRMTAEELARKMILDVQETVGITATAGIGTNLYLCKVAMDIVSKHIPPDENGVRIATLDERSYRRLLWDHRPLRDFWRVGKGYETKLEAHGLYTMGDIARCSIGKPEEEYYNEELLYRLFGVNAELLIDHAWGYEPCTIAEIKSYTPENNSLGSGQVLKSPYPYEKAKLIVREMTELLVLDLVEKRLATNQMVLTVGYDIENLKD
;
A
#
# COMPACT_ATOMS: atom_id res chain seq x y z
N TYR A 1 -20.49 -14.39 8.48
CA TYR A 1 -21.21 -13.17 8.89
C TYR A 1 -22.23 -12.77 7.82
N LEU A 2 -21.83 -12.49 6.57
CA LEU A 2 -22.74 -12.03 5.50
C LEU A 2 -23.92 -12.97 5.30
N ALA A 3 -23.68 -14.29 5.23
CA ALA A 3 -24.74 -15.29 5.09
C ALA A 3 -25.70 -15.33 6.30
N ALA A 4 -25.15 -15.19 7.52
CA ALA A 4 -25.94 -15.20 8.75
C ALA A 4 -26.88 -14.00 8.89
N TYR A 5 -26.42 -12.84 8.40
CA TYR A 5 -27.20 -11.59 8.44
C TYR A 5 -27.92 -11.27 7.11
N ARG A 6 -27.80 -12.16 6.12
CA ARG A 6 -28.36 -11.98 4.76
C ARG A 6 -27.99 -10.63 4.13
N MET A 7 -26.75 -10.24 4.29
CA MET A 7 -26.21 -8.99 3.78
C MET A 7 -25.20 -9.24 2.65
N THR A 8 -25.14 -8.33 1.72
CA THR A 8 -24.04 -8.23 0.74
C THR A 8 -22.79 -7.60 1.37
N ALA A 9 -21.63 -7.75 0.75
CA ALA A 9 -20.41 -7.09 1.18
C ALA A 9 -20.55 -5.56 1.15
N GLU A 10 -21.27 -5.02 0.17
CA GLU A 10 -21.50 -3.60 0.02
C GLU A 10 -22.40 -3.05 1.13
N GLU A 11 -23.49 -3.74 1.46
CA GLU A 11 -24.37 -3.36 2.59
C GLU A 11 -23.65 -3.40 3.92
N LEU A 12 -22.75 -4.39 4.13
CA LEU A 12 -21.93 -4.42 5.34
C LEU A 12 -20.94 -3.26 5.38
N ALA A 13 -20.20 -3.02 4.30
CA ALA A 13 -19.25 -1.91 4.23
C ALA A 13 -19.94 -0.56 4.46
N ARG A 14 -21.11 -0.35 3.83
CA ARG A 14 -21.94 0.85 4.03
C ARG A 14 -22.36 1.00 5.48
N LYS A 15 -22.87 -0.05 6.11
CA LYS A 15 -23.27 -0.03 7.52
C LYS A 15 -22.10 0.35 8.42
N MET A 16 -20.93 -0.23 8.21
CA MET A 16 -19.73 0.11 8.99
C MET A 16 -19.32 1.59 8.83
N ILE A 17 -19.35 2.11 7.60
CA ILE A 17 -19.00 3.52 7.34
C ILE A 17 -19.99 4.46 8.02
N LEU A 18 -21.30 4.18 7.93
CA LEU A 18 -22.33 5.00 8.57
C LEU A 18 -22.24 4.96 10.10
N ASP A 19 -21.97 3.80 10.69
CA ASP A 19 -21.78 3.66 12.14
C ASP A 19 -20.59 4.49 12.64
N VAL A 20 -19.47 4.48 11.90
CA VAL A 20 -18.30 5.32 12.17
C VAL A 20 -18.66 6.80 12.03
N GLN A 21 -19.38 7.17 10.99
CA GLN A 21 -19.79 8.56 10.75
C GLN A 21 -20.73 9.08 11.85
N GLU A 22 -21.68 8.27 12.29
CA GLU A 22 -22.61 8.62 13.38
C GLU A 22 -21.86 8.72 14.72
N THR A 23 -20.89 7.83 14.98
CA THR A 23 -20.19 7.77 16.27
C THR A 23 -19.14 8.85 16.43
N VAL A 24 -18.33 9.12 15.39
CA VAL A 24 -17.13 9.98 15.46
C VAL A 24 -17.16 11.15 14.47
N GLY A 25 -18.16 11.26 13.61
CA GLY A 25 -18.31 12.35 12.65
C GLY A 25 -17.33 12.27 11.46
N ILE A 26 -16.67 11.12 11.22
CA ILE A 26 -15.68 10.94 10.15
C ILE A 26 -16.29 10.09 9.05
N THR A 27 -16.24 10.59 7.80
CA THR A 27 -16.60 9.81 6.63
C THR A 27 -15.42 8.93 6.19
N ALA A 28 -15.74 7.78 5.59
CA ALA A 28 -14.76 6.85 5.03
C ALA A 28 -15.18 6.37 3.64
N THR A 29 -14.24 5.75 2.92
CA THR A 29 -14.48 5.08 1.65
C THR A 29 -14.14 3.60 1.79
N ALA A 30 -14.74 2.73 0.97
CA ALA A 30 -14.42 1.33 0.95
C ALA A 30 -14.12 0.82 -0.46
N GLY A 31 -13.25 -0.19 -0.53
CA GLY A 31 -12.99 -0.96 -1.72
C GLY A 31 -13.32 -2.43 -1.47
N ILE A 32 -14.08 -3.03 -2.36
CA ILE A 32 -14.44 -4.45 -2.35
C ILE A 32 -13.80 -5.10 -3.57
N GLY A 33 -13.16 -6.23 -3.39
CA GLY A 33 -12.50 -6.95 -4.48
C GLY A 33 -12.45 -8.45 -4.25
N THR A 34 -12.15 -9.19 -5.30
CA THR A 34 -11.99 -10.66 -5.26
C THR A 34 -10.69 -11.07 -4.58
N ASN A 35 -9.73 -10.15 -4.42
CA ASN A 35 -8.48 -10.33 -3.69
C ASN A 35 -8.06 -9.03 -3.00
N LEU A 36 -7.00 -9.10 -2.18
CA LEU A 36 -6.53 -7.97 -1.37
C LEU A 36 -6.06 -6.78 -2.22
N TYR A 37 -5.36 -7.05 -3.33
CA TYR A 37 -4.90 -6.00 -4.25
C TYR A 37 -6.08 -5.25 -4.87
N LEU A 38 -7.09 -5.96 -5.37
CA LEU A 38 -8.27 -5.35 -5.97
C LEU A 38 -9.12 -4.58 -4.96
N CYS A 39 -9.22 -5.05 -3.70
CA CYS A 39 -9.83 -4.26 -2.62
C CYS A 39 -9.10 -2.92 -2.44
N LYS A 40 -7.76 -2.96 -2.38
CA LYS A 40 -6.93 -1.77 -2.16
C LYS A 40 -7.04 -0.79 -3.32
N VAL A 41 -6.96 -1.27 -4.56
CA VAL A 41 -7.05 -0.45 -5.77
C VAL A 41 -8.46 0.12 -5.97
N ALA A 42 -9.51 -0.66 -5.68
CA ALA A 42 -10.89 -0.17 -5.67
C ALA A 42 -11.04 1.01 -4.70
N MET A 43 -10.47 0.90 -3.51
CA MET A 43 -10.52 1.96 -2.49
C MET A 43 -9.68 3.18 -2.89
N ASP A 44 -8.44 2.98 -3.34
CA ASP A 44 -7.50 4.09 -3.54
C ASP A 44 -7.72 4.85 -4.85
N ILE A 45 -8.20 4.19 -5.89
CA ILE A 45 -8.39 4.79 -7.22
C ILE A 45 -9.88 4.97 -7.52
N VAL A 46 -10.65 3.87 -7.60
CA VAL A 46 -12.02 3.94 -8.12
C VAL A 46 -12.94 4.72 -7.19
N SER A 47 -12.92 4.42 -5.88
CA SER A 47 -13.83 5.07 -4.92
C SER A 47 -13.63 6.58 -4.82
N LYS A 48 -12.44 7.08 -5.09
CA LYS A 48 -12.16 8.52 -5.07
C LYS A 48 -12.75 9.28 -6.25
N HIS A 49 -13.01 8.60 -7.37
CA HIS A 49 -13.50 9.20 -8.60
C HIS A 49 -15.00 8.99 -8.85
N ILE A 50 -15.67 8.19 -8.01
CA ILE A 50 -17.13 8.06 -8.07
C ILE A 50 -17.82 9.10 -7.20
N PRO A 51 -19.01 9.57 -7.58
CA PRO A 51 -19.78 10.48 -6.73
C PRO A 51 -20.17 9.78 -5.42
N PRO A 52 -20.22 10.52 -4.29
CA PRO A 52 -20.76 9.98 -3.06
C PRO A 52 -22.27 9.74 -3.20
N ASP A 53 -22.79 8.80 -2.41
CA ASP A 53 -24.22 8.65 -2.25
C ASP A 53 -24.84 9.78 -1.38
N GLU A 54 -26.13 9.68 -1.10
CA GLU A 54 -26.88 10.66 -0.29
C GLU A 54 -26.31 10.88 1.13
N ASN A 55 -25.56 9.93 1.68
CA ASN A 55 -24.91 9.98 2.98
C ASN A 55 -23.40 10.29 2.90
N GLY A 56 -22.89 10.64 1.72
CA GLY A 56 -21.48 10.94 1.52
C GLY A 56 -20.59 9.69 1.37
N VAL A 57 -21.15 8.49 1.33
CA VAL A 57 -20.42 7.23 1.26
C VAL A 57 -19.99 6.92 -0.17
N ARG A 58 -18.75 6.44 -0.34
CA ARG A 58 -18.21 5.95 -1.60
C ARG A 58 -17.71 4.52 -1.41
N ILE A 59 -18.30 3.59 -2.15
CA ILE A 59 -17.90 2.17 -2.17
C ILE A 59 -17.65 1.78 -3.61
N ALA A 60 -16.49 1.22 -3.89
CA ALA A 60 -16.13 0.72 -5.21
C ALA A 60 -15.90 -0.79 -5.15
N THR A 61 -16.31 -1.51 -6.20
CA THR A 61 -16.12 -2.95 -6.32
C THR A 61 -15.34 -3.28 -7.58
N LEU A 62 -14.31 -4.13 -7.45
CA LEU A 62 -13.52 -4.64 -8.58
C LEU A 62 -13.39 -6.16 -8.53
N ASP A 63 -13.54 -6.75 -9.69
CA ASP A 63 -12.99 -8.07 -10.03
C ASP A 63 -11.87 -7.91 -11.07
N GLU A 64 -11.21 -8.99 -11.45
CA GLU A 64 -10.10 -8.98 -12.40
C GLU A 64 -10.51 -8.43 -13.78
N ARG A 65 -11.75 -8.67 -14.21
CA ARG A 65 -12.26 -8.18 -15.51
C ARG A 65 -12.56 -6.70 -15.49
N SER A 66 -13.25 -6.23 -14.45
CA SER A 66 -13.55 -4.80 -14.28
C SER A 66 -12.30 -3.99 -14.03
N TYR A 67 -11.33 -4.53 -13.27
CA TYR A 67 -10.01 -3.94 -13.09
C TYR A 67 -9.32 -3.67 -14.44
N ARG A 68 -9.19 -4.71 -15.29
CA ARG A 68 -8.54 -4.58 -16.60
C ARG A 68 -9.27 -3.59 -17.49
N ARG A 69 -10.60 -3.63 -17.50
CA ARG A 69 -11.42 -2.72 -18.33
C ARG A 69 -11.34 -1.27 -17.89
N LEU A 70 -11.27 -1.00 -16.58
CA LEU A 70 -11.37 0.35 -16.04
C LEU A 70 -10.00 0.99 -15.77
N LEU A 71 -8.98 0.19 -15.43
CA LEU A 71 -7.74 0.70 -14.86
C LEU A 71 -6.47 0.31 -15.63
N TRP A 72 -6.55 -0.54 -16.65
CA TRP A 72 -5.36 -0.89 -17.42
C TRP A 72 -4.70 0.31 -18.11
N ASP A 73 -5.46 1.34 -18.46
CA ASP A 73 -4.96 2.58 -19.08
C ASP A 73 -4.83 3.74 -18.08
N HIS A 74 -5.09 3.49 -16.78
CA HIS A 74 -4.97 4.51 -15.73
C HIS A 74 -3.52 4.98 -15.54
N ARG A 75 -3.36 6.29 -15.33
CA ARG A 75 -2.11 6.98 -15.00
C ARG A 75 -2.33 7.96 -13.85
N PRO A 76 -1.32 8.22 -13.04
CA PRO A 76 0.05 7.68 -13.09
C PRO A 76 0.15 6.28 -12.45
N LEU A 77 1.20 5.53 -12.78
CA LEU A 77 1.45 4.19 -12.22
C LEU A 77 1.57 4.17 -10.70
N ARG A 78 2.08 5.24 -10.09
CA ARG A 78 2.25 5.37 -8.63
C ARG A 78 0.94 5.45 -7.84
N ASP A 79 -0.21 5.57 -8.50
CA ASP A 79 -1.52 5.46 -7.83
C ASP A 79 -1.84 4.01 -7.43
N PHE A 80 -1.19 3.06 -8.09
CA PHE A 80 -1.37 1.64 -7.78
C PHE A 80 -0.53 1.24 -6.56
N TRP A 81 -1.15 0.45 -5.71
CA TRP A 81 -0.49 -0.10 -4.53
C TRP A 81 0.81 -0.84 -4.91
N ARG A 82 1.87 -0.61 -4.14
CA ARG A 82 3.25 -1.10 -4.33
C ARG A 82 4.02 -0.52 -5.53
N VAL A 83 3.46 0.40 -6.27
CA VAL A 83 4.22 1.14 -7.29
C VAL A 83 4.61 2.51 -6.73
N GLY A 84 5.86 2.65 -6.35
CA GLY A 84 6.41 3.94 -5.92
C GLY A 84 7.05 4.72 -7.09
N LYS A 85 7.46 5.96 -6.82
CA LYS A 85 8.12 6.82 -7.81
C LYS A 85 9.31 6.16 -8.52
N GLY A 86 10.11 5.37 -7.78
CA GLY A 86 11.27 4.67 -8.37
C GLY A 86 10.88 3.60 -9.39
N TYR A 87 9.79 2.87 -9.13
CA TYR A 87 9.23 1.89 -10.08
C TYR A 87 8.66 2.60 -11.30
N GLU A 88 7.83 3.61 -11.10
CA GLU A 88 7.25 4.43 -12.16
C GLU A 88 8.33 4.98 -13.08
N THR A 89 9.36 5.65 -12.55
CA THR A 89 10.45 6.23 -13.35
C THR A 89 11.20 5.17 -14.18
N LYS A 90 11.46 3.98 -13.60
CA LYS A 90 12.12 2.90 -14.33
C LYS A 90 11.25 2.32 -15.44
N LEU A 91 9.95 2.15 -15.18
CA LEU A 91 8.99 1.64 -16.16
C LEU A 91 8.81 2.63 -17.32
N GLU A 92 8.61 3.90 -17.02
CA GLU A 92 8.45 4.97 -18.03
C GLU A 92 9.69 5.12 -18.92
N ALA A 93 10.90 4.94 -18.38
CA ALA A 93 12.14 4.94 -19.17
C ALA A 93 12.19 3.81 -20.22
N HIS A 94 11.36 2.78 -20.08
CA HIS A 94 11.24 1.67 -21.02
C HIS A 94 9.89 1.68 -21.79
N GLY A 95 9.16 2.81 -21.75
CA GLY A 95 7.91 2.96 -22.50
C GLY A 95 6.71 2.26 -21.86
N LEU A 96 6.81 1.82 -20.59
CA LEU A 96 5.74 1.18 -19.84
C LEU A 96 5.08 2.23 -18.93
N TYR A 97 3.90 2.70 -19.31
CA TYR A 97 3.23 3.82 -18.64
C TYR A 97 1.98 3.40 -17.86
N THR A 98 1.50 2.19 -18.07
CA THR A 98 0.24 1.69 -17.52
C THR A 98 0.35 0.26 -17.03
N MET A 99 -0.58 -0.19 -16.18
CA MET A 99 -0.65 -1.61 -15.79
C MET A 99 -0.93 -2.51 -16.99
N GLY A 100 -1.70 -2.03 -17.97
CA GLY A 100 -1.92 -2.74 -19.22
C GLY A 100 -0.64 -2.91 -20.05
N ASP A 101 0.29 -1.94 -20.05
CA ASP A 101 1.58 -2.08 -20.70
C ASP A 101 2.44 -3.14 -20.03
N ILE A 102 2.46 -3.16 -18.70
CA ILE A 102 3.19 -4.18 -17.90
C ILE A 102 2.63 -5.57 -18.17
N ALA A 103 1.30 -5.72 -18.13
CA ALA A 103 0.64 -6.99 -18.42
C ALA A 103 0.94 -7.50 -19.84
N ARG A 104 0.89 -6.64 -20.85
CA ARG A 104 1.24 -6.98 -22.23
C ARG A 104 2.72 -7.33 -22.37
N CYS A 105 3.59 -6.58 -21.71
CA CYS A 105 5.02 -6.86 -21.66
C CYS A 105 5.31 -8.26 -21.11
N SER A 106 4.63 -8.66 -20.04
CA SER A 106 4.85 -9.96 -19.38
C SER A 106 4.56 -11.18 -20.27
N ILE A 107 3.80 -11.01 -21.34
CA ILE A 107 3.48 -12.06 -22.32
C ILE A 107 4.15 -11.83 -23.67
N GLY A 108 5.10 -10.90 -23.76
CA GLY A 108 5.89 -10.65 -24.95
C GLY A 108 6.71 -11.88 -25.35
N LYS A 109 7.03 -11.98 -26.65
CA LYS A 109 7.78 -13.13 -27.15
C LYS A 109 9.23 -13.08 -26.68
N PRO A 110 9.87 -14.24 -26.46
CA PRO A 110 11.27 -14.30 -26.05
C PRO A 110 12.23 -13.62 -27.03
N GLU A 111 11.86 -13.55 -28.31
CA GLU A 111 12.67 -12.91 -29.37
C GLU A 111 12.56 -11.37 -29.35
N GLU A 112 11.61 -10.83 -28.61
CA GLU A 112 11.44 -9.37 -28.41
C GLU A 112 12.34 -8.92 -27.25
N GLU A 113 13.66 -8.75 -27.51
CA GLU A 113 14.71 -8.49 -26.50
C GLU A 113 14.40 -7.33 -25.52
N TYR A 114 13.51 -6.42 -25.89
CA TYR A 114 13.23 -5.19 -25.12
C TYR A 114 11.80 -5.09 -24.58
N TYR A 115 10.93 -6.07 -24.86
CA TYR A 115 9.54 -6.02 -24.48
C TYR A 115 8.98 -7.40 -24.15
N ASN A 116 9.48 -7.98 -23.07
CA ASN A 116 9.05 -9.28 -22.56
C ASN A 116 9.25 -9.35 -21.04
N GLU A 117 8.91 -10.47 -20.45
CA GLU A 117 9.02 -10.74 -19.01
C GLU A 117 10.44 -10.51 -18.47
N GLU A 118 11.49 -10.87 -19.24
CA GLU A 118 12.89 -10.70 -18.81
C GLU A 118 13.27 -9.23 -18.58
N LEU A 119 12.66 -8.29 -19.32
CA LEU A 119 12.83 -6.87 -19.05
C LEU A 119 12.40 -6.53 -17.64
N LEU A 120 11.22 -7.01 -17.22
CA LEU A 120 10.67 -6.73 -15.88
C LEU A 120 11.57 -7.35 -14.78
N TYR A 121 12.04 -8.58 -14.97
CA TYR A 121 12.98 -9.21 -14.02
C TYR A 121 14.33 -8.51 -13.97
N ARG A 122 14.82 -7.99 -15.07
CA ARG A 122 16.06 -7.19 -15.12
C ARG A 122 15.93 -5.90 -14.32
N LEU A 123 14.76 -5.26 -14.38
CA LEU A 123 14.49 -3.99 -13.69
C LEU A 123 14.23 -4.15 -12.20
N PHE A 124 13.55 -5.23 -11.79
CA PHE A 124 12.98 -5.37 -10.45
C PHE A 124 13.37 -6.66 -9.72
N GLY A 125 14.12 -7.56 -10.37
CA GLY A 125 14.46 -8.88 -9.81
C GLY A 125 13.20 -9.69 -9.50
N VAL A 126 13.21 -10.44 -8.41
CA VAL A 126 12.07 -11.27 -7.96
C VAL A 126 10.77 -10.45 -7.72
N ASN A 127 10.88 -9.17 -7.45
CA ASN A 127 9.71 -8.29 -7.28
C ASN A 127 8.93 -8.06 -8.59
N ALA A 128 9.48 -8.47 -9.74
CA ALA A 128 8.76 -8.45 -11.01
C ALA A 128 7.54 -9.38 -10.99
N GLU A 129 7.61 -10.53 -10.30
CA GLU A 129 6.50 -11.47 -10.17
C GLU A 129 5.26 -10.79 -9.60
N LEU A 130 5.41 -10.14 -8.46
CA LEU A 130 4.31 -9.43 -7.82
C LEU A 130 3.79 -8.27 -8.69
N LEU A 131 4.68 -7.56 -9.37
CA LEU A 131 4.30 -6.48 -10.27
C LEU A 131 3.48 -7.00 -11.47
N ILE A 132 3.88 -8.14 -12.04
CA ILE A 132 3.16 -8.81 -13.13
C ILE A 132 1.80 -9.29 -12.64
N ASP A 133 1.74 -9.98 -11.50
CA ASP A 133 0.50 -10.45 -10.89
C ASP A 133 -0.48 -9.29 -10.70
N HIS A 134 -0.03 -8.22 -10.09
CA HIS A 134 -0.84 -7.02 -9.89
C HIS A 134 -1.29 -6.38 -11.20
N ALA A 135 -0.43 -6.37 -12.24
CA ALA A 135 -0.82 -5.86 -13.55
C ALA A 135 -1.96 -6.67 -14.17
N TRP A 136 -2.04 -7.97 -13.89
CA TRP A 136 -3.15 -8.84 -14.28
C TRP A 136 -4.36 -8.77 -13.35
N GLY A 137 -4.24 -8.11 -12.20
CA GLY A 137 -5.25 -8.04 -11.16
C GLY A 137 -5.27 -9.25 -10.23
N TYR A 138 -4.19 -9.99 -10.16
CA TYR A 138 -4.02 -11.15 -9.30
C TYR A 138 -3.23 -10.78 -8.03
N GLU A 139 -3.57 -11.40 -6.90
CA GLU A 139 -2.84 -11.30 -5.63
C GLU A 139 -2.79 -12.69 -4.99
N PRO A 140 -1.62 -13.30 -4.91
CA PRO A 140 -1.47 -14.63 -4.33
C PRO A 140 -1.66 -14.64 -2.81
N CYS A 141 -1.36 -13.53 -2.13
CA CYS A 141 -1.42 -13.46 -0.67
C CYS A 141 -2.85 -13.34 -0.15
N THR A 142 -3.24 -14.24 0.71
CA THR A 142 -4.56 -14.26 1.37
C THR A 142 -4.49 -13.70 2.78
N ILE A 143 -5.64 -13.28 3.33
CA ILE A 143 -5.75 -12.85 4.73
C ILE A 143 -5.39 -14.00 5.69
N ALA A 144 -5.65 -15.24 5.32
CA ALA A 144 -5.27 -16.41 6.13
C ALA A 144 -3.75 -16.56 6.23
N GLU A 145 -3.03 -16.39 5.13
CA GLU A 145 -1.57 -16.40 5.09
C GLU A 145 -0.97 -15.25 5.90
N ILE A 146 -1.51 -14.04 5.75
CA ILE A 146 -1.08 -12.89 6.57
C ILE A 146 -1.23 -13.18 8.06
N LYS A 147 -2.37 -13.75 8.48
CA LYS A 147 -2.63 -14.08 9.88
C LYS A 147 -1.77 -15.21 10.42
N SER A 148 -1.36 -16.15 9.58
CA SER A 148 -0.51 -17.28 9.96
C SER A 148 0.99 -16.94 9.90
N TYR A 149 1.36 -15.82 9.31
CA TYR A 149 2.76 -15.41 9.18
C TYR A 149 3.37 -15.12 10.54
N THR A 150 4.48 -15.78 10.82
CA THR A 150 5.31 -15.52 11.99
C THR A 150 6.66 -15.00 11.51
N PRO A 151 7.05 -13.76 11.85
CA PRO A 151 8.33 -13.21 11.42
C PRO A 151 9.50 -13.96 12.11
N GLU A 152 10.57 -14.18 11.37
CA GLU A 152 11.80 -14.78 11.91
C GLU A 152 12.46 -13.88 12.96
N ASN A 153 12.36 -12.57 12.78
CA ASN A 153 12.90 -11.57 13.69
C ASN A 153 11.79 -10.61 14.12
N ASN A 154 11.72 -10.35 15.42
CA ASN A 154 10.80 -9.37 15.96
C ASN A 154 11.55 -8.09 16.28
N SER A 155 10.96 -6.95 15.91
CA SER A 155 11.46 -5.64 16.28
C SER A 155 10.31 -4.73 16.73
N LEU A 156 10.59 -3.88 17.71
CA LEU A 156 9.73 -2.75 18.06
C LEU A 156 10.36 -1.49 17.50
N GLY A 157 9.56 -0.66 16.86
CA GLY A 157 10.02 0.57 16.25
C GLY A 157 9.11 1.75 16.57
N SER A 158 9.70 2.91 16.74
CA SER A 158 8.99 4.19 16.84
C SER A 158 9.63 5.17 15.87
N GLY A 159 8.82 5.96 15.17
CA GLY A 159 9.29 6.98 14.23
C GLY A 159 8.51 8.27 14.39
N GLN A 160 9.21 9.39 14.29
CA GLN A 160 8.58 10.71 14.33
C GLN A 160 9.15 11.58 13.24
N VAL A 161 8.27 12.18 12.42
CA VAL A 161 8.62 13.24 11.48
C VAL A 161 8.40 14.56 12.17
N LEU A 162 9.46 15.36 12.30
CA LEU A 162 9.40 16.65 12.97
C LEU A 162 8.77 17.71 12.06
N LYS A 163 8.05 18.66 12.66
CA LYS A 163 7.35 19.73 11.92
C LYS A 163 8.32 20.68 11.20
N SER A 164 9.54 20.82 11.71
CA SER A 164 10.61 21.65 11.18
C SER A 164 11.97 21.10 11.60
N PRO A 165 13.08 21.49 10.98
CA PRO A 165 14.41 21.11 11.45
C PRO A 165 14.64 21.52 12.91
N TYR A 166 15.10 20.59 13.73
CA TYR A 166 15.39 20.84 15.14
C TYR A 166 16.89 20.91 15.38
N PRO A 167 17.38 21.86 16.21
CA PRO A 167 18.75 21.87 16.65
C PRO A 167 19.04 20.66 17.55
N TYR A 168 20.32 20.33 17.71
CA TYR A 168 20.80 19.14 18.40
C TYR A 168 20.12 18.89 19.76
N GLU A 169 20.02 19.90 20.63
CA GLU A 169 19.44 19.71 21.97
C GLU A 169 17.95 19.35 21.94
N LYS A 170 17.18 19.91 21.00
CA LYS A 170 15.78 19.54 20.83
C LYS A 170 15.64 18.15 20.20
N ALA A 171 16.45 17.83 19.20
CA ALA A 171 16.46 16.50 18.60
C ALA A 171 16.82 15.42 19.62
N LYS A 172 17.83 15.68 20.47
CA LYS A 172 18.23 14.80 21.57
C LYS A 172 17.10 14.58 22.58
N LEU A 173 16.33 15.62 22.92
CA LEU A 173 15.16 15.49 23.79
C LEU A 173 14.11 14.56 23.19
N ILE A 174 13.77 14.74 21.91
CA ILE A 174 12.84 13.86 21.19
C ILE A 174 13.29 12.40 21.19
N VAL A 175 14.58 12.16 20.91
CA VAL A 175 15.15 10.80 20.96
C VAL A 175 15.00 10.18 22.34
N ARG A 176 15.23 10.95 23.42
CA ARG A 176 15.04 10.45 24.79
C ARG A 176 13.59 10.08 25.05
N GLU A 177 12.63 10.95 24.74
CA GLU A 177 11.20 10.69 24.91
C GLU A 177 10.77 9.44 24.12
N MET A 178 11.20 9.31 22.85
CA MET A 178 10.90 8.15 22.03
C MET A 178 11.51 6.86 22.61
N THR A 179 12.72 6.95 23.15
CA THR A 179 13.39 5.79 23.78
C THR A 179 12.67 5.38 25.04
N GLU A 180 12.26 6.32 25.90
CA GLU A 180 11.49 6.04 27.11
C GLU A 180 10.19 5.32 26.80
N LEU A 181 9.42 5.81 25.82
CA LEU A 181 8.17 5.19 25.38
C LEU A 181 8.40 3.77 24.82
N LEU A 182 9.45 3.58 24.03
CA LEU A 182 9.79 2.30 23.44
C LEU A 182 10.23 1.28 24.52
N VAL A 183 10.95 1.74 25.53
CA VAL A 183 11.33 0.90 26.69
C VAL A 183 10.11 0.50 27.50
N LEU A 184 9.17 1.42 27.74
CA LEU A 184 7.91 1.09 28.43
C LEU A 184 7.11 0.04 27.66
N ASP A 185 7.05 0.14 26.33
CA ASP A 185 6.40 -0.87 25.48
C ASP A 185 7.08 -2.25 25.58
N LEU A 186 8.41 -2.29 25.63
CA LEU A 186 9.17 -3.53 25.89
C LEU A 186 8.80 -4.14 27.24
N VAL A 187 8.75 -3.33 28.29
CA VAL A 187 8.41 -3.78 29.65
C VAL A 187 6.98 -4.31 29.71
N GLU A 188 6.02 -3.60 29.12
CA GLU A 188 4.62 -4.02 29.07
C GLU A 188 4.45 -5.36 28.35
N LYS A 189 5.19 -5.55 27.25
CA LYS A 189 5.20 -6.80 26.47
C LYS A 189 6.09 -7.89 27.10
N ARG A 190 6.78 -7.62 28.21
CA ARG A 190 7.73 -8.52 28.87
C ARG A 190 8.84 -8.99 27.93
N LEU A 191 9.36 -8.08 27.12
CA LEU A 191 10.43 -8.33 26.17
C LEU A 191 11.72 -7.67 26.61
N ALA A 192 12.84 -8.22 26.14
CA ALA A 192 14.17 -7.64 26.27
C ALA A 192 14.82 -7.59 24.88
N THR A 193 15.74 -6.67 24.69
CA THR A 193 16.53 -6.55 23.45
C THR A 193 18.01 -6.40 23.77
N ASN A 194 18.83 -6.90 22.87
CA ASN A 194 20.28 -6.69 22.87
C ASN A 194 20.74 -5.81 21.70
N GLN A 195 19.78 -5.26 20.94
CA GLN A 195 20.07 -4.41 19.80
C GLN A 195 19.17 -3.18 19.80
N MET A 196 19.78 -2.03 19.53
CA MET A 196 19.06 -0.78 19.32
C MET A 196 19.64 -0.09 18.08
N VAL A 197 18.75 0.42 17.22
CA VAL A 197 19.11 1.19 16.02
C VAL A 197 18.45 2.56 16.11
N LEU A 198 19.25 3.62 15.96
CA LEU A 198 18.76 4.98 15.83
C LEU A 198 19.02 5.47 14.40
N THR A 199 17.97 5.91 13.73
CA THR A 199 18.08 6.57 12.42
C THR A 199 17.70 8.03 12.55
N VAL A 200 18.56 8.93 12.10
CA VAL A 200 18.32 10.39 12.09
C VAL A 200 18.37 10.88 10.65
N GLY A 201 17.23 11.40 10.18
CA GLY A 201 17.16 12.09 8.88
C GLY A 201 17.46 13.59 9.06
N TYR A 202 18.35 14.12 8.21
CA TYR A 202 18.63 15.54 8.16
C TYR A 202 17.68 16.23 7.18
N ASP A 203 17.37 17.50 7.45
CA ASP A 203 16.63 18.32 6.51
C ASP A 203 17.44 18.53 5.22
N ILE A 204 16.72 18.60 4.10
CA ILE A 204 17.34 18.76 2.78
C ILE A 204 18.16 20.06 2.66
N GLU A 205 17.84 21.07 3.46
CA GLU A 205 18.62 22.32 3.49
C GLU A 205 20.05 22.11 4.01
N ASN A 206 20.26 21.09 4.85
CA ASN A 206 21.59 20.72 5.34
C ASN A 206 22.41 19.89 4.32
N LEU A 207 21.80 19.55 3.19
CA LEU A 207 22.45 18.79 2.11
C LEU A 207 22.76 19.67 0.89
N LYS A 208 22.47 20.96 0.98
CA LYS A 208 22.79 21.95 -0.06
C LYS A 208 24.10 22.62 0.34
N ASP A 209 25.21 22.13 -0.17
CA ASP A 209 26.50 22.84 -0.24
C ASP A 209 26.56 23.67 -1.53
#